data_839b688c5994f104a772a4f7aa49b275
#
_entry.id   839b688c5994f104a772a4f7aa49b275
#
_cell.length_a   1.000
_cell.length_b   1.000
_cell.length_c   1.000
_cell.angle_alpha   90.00
_cell.angle_beta   90.00
_cell.angle_gamma   90.00
#
_symmetry.space_group_name_H-M   'P 1'
#
loop_
_entity.id
_entity.type
_entity.pdbx_description
1 polymer ?
#
loop_
_entity_poly.entity_id
_entity_poly.type
_entity_poly.pdbx_seq_one_letter_code
_entity_poly.pdbx_strand_id
1 'polypeptide(L)'
;MPQRIPRLGLLSAVALLLLVPGLMGKTKPKSTDQQHQDFSRYVEIPGATKVGGDQCAQCHAEVTKTYRRSSHSVREVECEQCHGAGSLHVEAGGYSKESRDKIVTFKDRPAEEANGACLSCHSKSDHVRNWFSSAHKAQDIKCSDCHTIHNEVQGEGRPPAFRRAQNEKCLSCHRKQEAQADLPYHHPIREGKMTCVDCHDPHGGSAGNHLNASNGNELCLSCHAEFQGPFSFQHPPVTEDCLKCHSPHGSPNQNLLTLSQPALCLQCHSAHHNGASLPLMDRCTNCHNAIHGSDIPSATGGSKFIDK
;
A
#
# COMPACT_ATOMS: atom_id res chain seq x y z
N MET A 1 -12.70 -68.23 41.46
CA MET A 1 -12.66 -67.57 42.77
C MET A 1 -12.50 -66.08 42.52
N PRO A 2 -13.48 -65.25 42.81
CA PRO A 2 -13.40 -63.80 42.59
C PRO A 2 -12.89 -63.10 43.86
N GLN A 3 -11.88 -62.25 43.68
CA GLN A 3 -11.38 -61.37 44.75
C GLN A 3 -12.18 -60.08 44.81
N ARG A 4 -12.58 -59.74 46.03
CA ARG A 4 -13.35 -58.55 46.37
C ARG A 4 -12.47 -57.31 46.45
N ILE A 5 -12.90 -56.20 45.83
CA ILE A 5 -12.31 -54.87 45.97
C ILE A 5 -13.06 -54.10 47.06
N PRO A 6 -12.38 -53.45 48.01
CA PRO A 6 -13.05 -52.66 49.06
C PRO A 6 -13.44 -51.28 48.53
N ARG A 7 -14.63 -50.82 48.85
CA ARG A 7 -15.16 -49.48 48.65
C ARG A 7 -14.50 -48.50 49.62
N LEU A 8 -13.84 -47.51 49.16
CA LEU A 8 -13.38 -46.35 49.93
C LEU A 8 -14.35 -45.16 49.69
N GLY A 9 -14.72 -44.58 50.85
CA GLY A 9 -15.80 -43.59 50.90
C GLY A 9 -15.50 -42.23 50.28
N LEU A 10 -16.57 -41.65 49.83
CA LEU A 10 -16.65 -40.25 49.33
C LEU A 10 -16.57 -39.30 50.55
N LEU A 11 -15.52 -38.53 50.66
CA LEU A 11 -15.45 -37.29 51.43
C LEU A 11 -15.81 -36.09 50.55
N SER A 12 -17.01 -35.55 50.82
CA SER A 12 -17.47 -34.30 50.17
C SER A 12 -16.73 -33.12 50.75
N ALA A 13 -15.84 -32.56 49.96
CA ALA A 13 -15.26 -31.22 50.21
C ALA A 13 -16.15 -30.15 49.57
N VAL A 14 -16.88 -29.44 50.40
CA VAL A 14 -17.62 -28.22 50.00
C VAL A 14 -16.61 -27.12 49.83
N ALA A 15 -16.31 -26.77 48.58
CA ALA A 15 -15.50 -25.59 48.25
C ALA A 15 -16.38 -24.36 48.29
N LEU A 16 -16.15 -23.50 49.28
CA LEU A 16 -16.74 -22.17 49.41
C LEU A 16 -16.18 -21.25 48.36
N LEU A 17 -16.90 -21.01 47.27
CA LEU A 17 -16.55 -20.00 46.25
C LEU A 17 -16.79 -18.61 46.83
N LEU A 18 -15.71 -17.95 47.23
CA LEU A 18 -15.70 -16.51 47.47
C LEU A 18 -15.83 -15.77 46.13
N LEU A 19 -17.01 -15.23 45.87
CA LEU A 19 -17.25 -14.27 44.79
C LEU A 19 -16.48 -12.98 45.08
N VAL A 20 -15.34 -12.81 44.40
CA VAL A 20 -14.66 -11.50 44.29
C VAL A 20 -15.40 -10.73 43.20
N PRO A 21 -16.01 -9.57 43.48
CA PRO A 21 -16.54 -8.73 42.40
C PRO A 21 -15.36 -8.15 41.61
N GLY A 22 -15.10 -8.78 40.45
CA GLY A 22 -14.14 -8.25 39.49
C GLY A 22 -14.57 -6.87 39.05
N LEU A 23 -13.77 -5.85 39.38
CA LEU A 23 -13.81 -4.55 38.74
C LEU A 23 -13.46 -4.76 37.25
N MET A 24 -14.47 -5.03 36.42
CA MET A 24 -14.36 -4.85 34.97
C MET A 24 -14.28 -3.36 34.73
N GLY A 25 -13.06 -2.83 34.77
CA GLY A 25 -12.76 -1.55 34.19
C GLY A 25 -13.08 -1.61 32.70
N LYS A 26 -14.23 -1.04 32.31
CA LYS A 26 -14.56 -0.76 30.92
C LYS A 26 -13.51 0.22 30.41
N THR A 27 -12.41 -0.28 29.85
CA THR A 27 -11.57 0.53 28.96
C THR A 27 -12.42 0.87 27.76
N LYS A 28 -12.96 2.08 27.74
CA LYS A 28 -13.50 2.67 26.52
C LYS A 28 -12.42 2.53 25.45
N PRO A 29 -12.74 2.04 24.25
CA PRO A 29 -11.80 2.16 23.14
C PRO A 29 -11.43 3.64 23.04
N LYS A 30 -10.13 3.96 23.02
CA LYS A 30 -9.67 5.30 22.67
C LYS A 30 -10.28 5.61 21.31
N SER A 31 -11.22 6.54 21.29
CA SER A 31 -11.72 7.10 20.05
C SER A 31 -10.52 7.58 19.26
N THR A 32 -10.55 7.37 17.98
CA THR A 32 -9.58 7.84 16.97
C THR A 32 -9.60 9.38 16.92
N ASP A 33 -9.02 10.00 17.93
CA ASP A 33 -8.93 11.46 18.06
C ASP A 33 -7.69 12.02 17.33
N GLN A 34 -7.21 11.29 16.31
CA GLN A 34 -6.05 11.71 15.53
C GLN A 34 -6.37 12.82 14.52
N GLN A 35 -7.64 13.13 14.29
CA GLN A 35 -8.05 14.18 13.36
C GLN A 35 -7.95 15.61 13.91
N HIS A 36 -7.67 15.78 15.20
CA HIS A 36 -7.53 17.08 15.87
C HIS A 36 -6.13 17.33 16.45
N GLN A 37 -5.14 16.53 16.05
CA GLN A 37 -3.78 16.78 16.51
C GLN A 37 -3.26 18.10 15.92
N ASP A 38 -2.82 19.00 16.78
CA ASP A 38 -2.17 20.25 16.36
C ASP A 38 -0.73 19.95 15.93
N PHE A 39 -0.49 20.09 14.62
CA PHE A 39 0.81 19.89 14.02
C PHE A 39 1.61 21.20 13.85
N SER A 40 1.05 22.38 14.18
CA SER A 40 1.72 23.68 14.02
C SER A 40 3.03 23.75 14.77
N ARG A 41 3.10 23.10 15.93
CA ARG A 41 4.30 23.03 16.80
C ARG A 41 5.57 22.53 16.08
N TYR A 42 5.42 21.75 14.98
CA TYR A 42 6.56 21.18 14.28
C TYR A 42 7.27 22.16 13.33
N VAL A 43 6.66 23.32 13.09
CA VAL A 43 7.23 24.43 12.32
C VAL A 43 7.46 25.68 13.16
N GLU A 44 7.21 25.62 14.47
CA GLU A 44 7.47 26.72 15.37
C GLU A 44 8.93 26.77 15.80
N ILE A 45 9.54 27.96 15.68
CA ILE A 45 10.89 28.24 16.17
C ILE A 45 10.75 29.30 17.29
N PRO A 46 10.92 28.93 18.57
CA PRO A 46 10.75 29.84 19.66
C PRO A 46 11.66 31.06 19.53
N GLY A 47 11.10 32.27 19.67
CA GLY A 47 11.82 33.54 19.59
C GLY A 47 12.19 33.99 18.16
N ALA A 48 11.92 33.19 17.11
CA ALA A 48 12.14 33.62 15.74
C ALA A 48 10.96 34.42 15.19
N THR A 49 11.24 35.34 14.28
CA THR A 49 10.26 36.08 13.48
C THR A 49 10.44 35.79 12.01
N LYS A 50 9.36 35.97 11.23
CA LYS A 50 9.41 35.77 9.77
C LYS A 50 10.26 36.86 9.11
N VAL A 51 11.04 36.46 8.10
CA VAL A 51 11.91 37.35 7.29
C VAL A 51 11.48 37.43 5.83
N GLY A 52 10.65 36.50 5.37
CA GLY A 52 10.12 36.43 4.01
C GLY A 52 11.03 35.70 3.01
N GLY A 53 10.41 35.18 1.95
CA GLY A 53 11.09 34.36 0.94
C GLY A 53 12.22 35.05 0.19
N ASP A 54 12.17 36.37 0.02
CA ASP A 54 13.23 37.14 -0.64
C ASP A 54 14.53 37.16 0.16
N GLN A 55 14.45 37.15 1.49
CA GLN A 55 15.62 37.02 2.36
C GLN A 55 16.24 35.61 2.20
N CYS A 56 15.42 34.58 2.11
CA CYS A 56 15.90 33.22 1.86
C CYS A 56 16.62 33.10 0.51
N ALA A 57 16.08 33.74 -0.53
CA ALA A 57 16.60 33.71 -1.89
C ALA A 57 18.02 34.27 -2.03
N GLN A 58 18.46 35.15 -1.12
CA GLN A 58 19.82 35.71 -1.15
C GLN A 58 20.91 34.65 -0.98
N CYS A 59 20.64 33.61 -0.18
CA CYS A 59 21.56 32.50 0.03
C CYS A 59 21.12 31.21 -0.68
N HIS A 60 19.80 31.00 -0.86
CA HIS A 60 19.20 29.77 -1.42
C HIS A 60 18.62 30.01 -2.83
N ALA A 61 19.33 30.75 -3.70
CA ALA A 61 18.84 31.15 -5.02
C ALA A 61 18.38 29.99 -5.89
N GLU A 62 19.16 28.89 -5.96
CA GLU A 62 18.82 27.73 -6.83
C GLU A 62 17.60 26.97 -6.31
N VAL A 63 17.48 26.79 -4.99
CA VAL A 63 16.30 26.17 -4.38
C VAL A 63 15.06 27.03 -4.63
N THR A 64 15.17 28.33 -4.45
CA THR A 64 14.07 29.28 -4.69
C THR A 64 13.62 29.25 -6.15
N LYS A 65 14.56 29.22 -7.09
CA LYS A 65 14.27 29.14 -8.54
C LYS A 65 13.48 27.89 -8.91
N THR A 66 13.85 26.74 -8.36
CA THR A 66 13.13 25.47 -8.60
C THR A 66 11.80 25.43 -7.87
N TYR A 67 11.76 25.91 -6.62
CA TYR A 67 10.55 25.95 -5.80
C TYR A 67 9.44 26.80 -6.43
N ARG A 68 9.78 27.93 -7.07
CA ARG A 68 8.80 28.79 -7.76
C ARG A 68 7.97 28.09 -8.83
N ARG A 69 8.37 26.88 -9.25
CA ARG A 69 7.65 26.03 -10.20
C ARG A 69 6.78 24.98 -9.52
N SER A 70 6.83 24.87 -8.20
CA SER A 70 6.09 23.87 -7.45
C SER A 70 4.60 24.25 -7.28
N SER A 71 3.77 23.25 -7.01
CA SER A 71 2.35 23.44 -6.70
C SER A 71 2.15 24.25 -5.41
N HIS A 72 3.08 24.15 -4.47
CA HIS A 72 3.07 24.95 -3.25
C HIS A 72 3.31 26.42 -3.51
N SER A 73 4.31 26.76 -4.33
CA SER A 73 4.58 28.15 -4.67
C SER A 73 3.44 28.82 -5.43
N VAL A 74 2.81 28.09 -6.37
CA VAL A 74 1.63 28.57 -7.11
C VAL A 74 0.45 28.88 -6.17
N ARG A 75 0.39 28.24 -5.02
CA ARG A 75 -0.62 28.47 -3.96
C ARG A 75 -0.12 29.41 -2.85
N GLU A 76 0.92 30.19 -3.13
CA GLU A 76 1.46 31.20 -2.21
C GLU A 76 1.97 30.61 -0.89
N VAL A 77 2.38 29.33 -0.88
CA VAL A 77 3.04 28.74 0.28
C VAL A 77 4.48 29.22 0.33
N GLU A 78 4.83 29.92 1.40
CA GLU A 78 6.16 30.49 1.61
C GLU A 78 7.11 29.51 2.29
N CYS A 79 8.42 29.74 2.17
CA CYS A 79 9.47 28.89 2.77
C CYS A 79 9.24 28.64 4.27
N GLU A 80 8.89 29.69 5.00
CA GLU A 80 8.74 29.68 6.45
C GLU A 80 7.48 28.95 6.96
N GLN A 81 6.53 28.63 6.05
CA GLN A 81 5.38 27.79 6.42
C GLN A 81 5.78 26.33 6.64
N CYS A 82 6.88 25.91 6.02
CA CYS A 82 7.44 24.57 6.19
C CYS A 82 8.69 24.57 7.07
N HIS A 83 9.53 25.59 6.93
CA HIS A 83 10.82 25.68 7.60
C HIS A 83 10.79 26.45 8.92
N GLY A 84 9.65 27.03 9.29
CA GLY A 84 9.53 27.91 10.46
C GLY A 84 10.13 29.29 10.20
N ALA A 85 9.95 30.19 11.17
CA ALA A 85 10.43 31.58 11.09
C ALA A 85 11.96 31.63 11.03
N GLY A 86 12.52 32.39 10.07
CA GLY A 86 13.91 32.32 9.68
C GLY A 86 14.87 33.34 10.35
N SER A 87 14.40 34.28 11.17
CA SER A 87 15.25 35.38 11.66
C SER A 87 16.51 34.88 12.39
N LEU A 88 16.36 33.91 13.30
CA LEU A 88 17.50 33.37 14.08
C LEU A 88 18.49 32.60 13.20
N HIS A 89 18.04 31.96 12.14
CA HIS A 89 18.89 31.31 11.17
C HIS A 89 19.72 32.31 10.36
N VAL A 90 19.09 33.39 9.91
CA VAL A 90 19.75 34.49 9.19
C VAL A 90 20.76 35.21 10.08
N GLU A 91 20.38 35.57 11.31
CA GLU A 91 21.26 36.22 12.29
C GLU A 91 22.50 35.39 12.61
N ALA A 92 22.37 34.06 12.64
CA ALA A 92 23.49 33.13 12.85
C ALA A 92 24.34 32.90 11.58
N GLY A 93 24.12 33.63 10.50
CA GLY A 93 24.92 33.62 9.28
C GLY A 93 24.63 32.50 8.30
N GLY A 94 23.67 31.61 8.58
CA GLY A 94 23.13 30.62 7.58
C GLY A 94 23.98 29.37 7.29
N TYR A 95 25.27 29.35 7.57
CA TYR A 95 26.20 28.31 7.08
C TYR A 95 26.64 27.29 8.14
N SER A 96 26.61 27.65 9.42
CA SER A 96 27.09 26.80 10.51
C SER A 96 26.05 25.73 10.91
N LYS A 97 26.49 24.69 11.64
CA LYS A 97 25.56 23.71 12.24
C LYS A 97 24.60 24.43 13.21
N GLU A 98 25.11 25.34 14.00
CA GLU A 98 24.29 26.12 14.94
C GLU A 98 23.19 26.92 14.21
N SER A 99 23.51 27.52 13.08
CA SER A 99 22.51 28.19 12.24
C SER A 99 21.43 27.22 11.71
N ARG A 100 21.82 26.03 11.28
CA ARG A 100 20.86 25.01 10.82
C ARG A 100 19.93 24.51 11.92
N ASP A 101 20.41 24.48 13.17
CA ASP A 101 19.60 24.06 14.31
C ASP A 101 18.53 25.12 14.68
N LYS A 102 18.62 26.35 14.11
CA LYS A 102 17.68 27.47 14.29
C LYS A 102 16.59 27.55 13.20
N ILE A 103 16.45 26.50 12.37
CA ILE A 103 15.42 26.40 11.35
C ILE A 103 14.97 24.94 11.20
N VAL A 104 13.74 24.71 10.74
CA VAL A 104 13.25 23.35 10.51
C VAL A 104 13.95 22.73 9.29
N THR A 105 14.66 21.63 9.51
CA THR A 105 15.23 20.80 8.45
C THR A 105 14.58 19.44 8.49
N PHE A 106 14.46 18.75 7.33
CA PHE A 106 13.72 17.49 7.24
C PHE A 106 14.62 16.24 7.23
N LYS A 107 15.89 16.42 6.82
CA LYS A 107 16.80 15.30 6.60
C LYS A 107 17.10 14.53 7.88
N ASP A 108 17.45 15.24 8.94
CA ASP A 108 17.99 14.65 10.18
C ASP A 108 16.96 14.60 11.32
N ARG A 109 15.70 14.99 11.04
CA ARG A 109 14.63 14.95 12.05
C ARG A 109 13.96 13.56 12.07
N PRO A 110 13.43 13.15 13.25
CA PRO A 110 12.54 12.00 13.34
C PRO A 110 11.35 12.13 12.37
N ALA A 111 10.84 10.99 11.88
CA ALA A 111 9.76 10.99 10.91
C ALA A 111 8.48 11.68 11.44
N GLU A 112 8.18 11.54 12.72
CA GLU A 112 7.04 12.22 13.33
C GLU A 112 7.12 13.74 13.19
N GLU A 113 8.28 14.34 13.48
CA GLU A 113 8.49 15.78 13.39
C GLU A 113 8.50 16.27 11.93
N ALA A 114 9.23 15.56 11.07
CA ALA A 114 9.30 15.88 9.65
C ALA A 114 7.93 15.81 8.97
N ASN A 115 7.17 14.75 9.25
CA ASN A 115 5.83 14.56 8.72
C ASN A 115 4.83 15.55 9.34
N GLY A 116 5.00 15.90 10.61
CA GLY A 116 4.18 16.88 11.30
C GLY A 116 4.15 18.24 10.60
N ALA A 117 5.29 18.69 10.07
CA ALA A 117 5.35 19.94 9.29
C ALA A 117 4.44 19.89 8.04
N CYS A 118 4.38 18.75 7.34
CA CYS A 118 3.48 18.55 6.19
C CYS A 118 2.02 18.44 6.65
N LEU A 119 1.79 17.68 7.71
CA LEU A 119 0.46 17.41 8.27
C LEU A 119 -0.20 18.62 8.89
N SER A 120 0.54 19.70 9.20
CA SER A 120 -0.05 20.97 9.65
C SER A 120 -1.09 21.52 8.66
N CYS A 121 -0.91 21.23 7.37
CA CYS A 121 -1.85 21.58 6.31
C CYS A 121 -2.55 20.35 5.71
N HIS A 122 -1.81 19.23 5.51
CA HIS A 122 -2.32 18.07 4.79
C HIS A 122 -3.12 17.07 5.63
N SER A 123 -3.17 17.18 6.95
CA SER A 123 -3.90 16.25 7.84
C SER A 123 -5.39 16.11 7.53
N LYS A 124 -5.99 17.13 6.91
CA LYS A 124 -7.42 17.16 6.53
C LYS A 124 -7.66 16.75 5.07
N SER A 125 -6.61 16.46 4.31
CA SER A 125 -6.72 16.06 2.91
C SER A 125 -7.18 14.60 2.81
N ASP A 126 -8.12 14.32 1.91
CA ASP A 126 -8.59 12.96 1.62
C ASP A 126 -7.45 12.04 1.17
N HIS A 127 -6.45 12.58 0.47
CA HIS A 127 -5.30 11.81 -0.03
C HIS A 127 -4.41 11.23 1.08
N VAL A 128 -4.41 11.81 2.28
CA VAL A 128 -3.63 11.31 3.42
C VAL A 128 -4.49 10.82 4.57
N ARG A 129 -5.79 10.65 4.33
CA ARG A 129 -6.76 10.22 5.35
C ARG A 129 -6.32 8.93 6.07
N ASN A 130 -5.81 7.97 5.31
CA ASN A 130 -5.42 6.67 5.82
C ASN A 130 -3.95 6.62 6.28
N TRP A 131 -3.21 7.73 6.17
CA TRP A 131 -1.79 7.79 6.51
C TRP A 131 -1.49 7.27 7.92
N PHE A 132 -2.28 7.68 8.90
CA PHE A 132 -2.06 7.34 10.30
C PHE A 132 -2.14 5.83 10.61
N SER A 133 -2.82 5.06 9.76
CA SER A 133 -2.94 3.60 9.84
C SER A 133 -2.08 2.88 8.78
N SER A 134 -1.32 3.60 7.96
CA SER A 134 -0.54 3.02 6.88
C SER A 134 0.72 2.29 7.38
N ALA A 135 1.15 1.28 6.62
CA ALA A 135 2.40 0.58 6.87
C ALA A 135 3.62 1.52 6.74
N HIS A 136 3.59 2.48 5.82
CA HIS A 136 4.66 3.44 5.65
C HIS A 136 4.83 4.33 6.90
N LYS A 137 3.73 4.83 7.46
CA LYS A 137 3.77 5.57 8.73
C LYS A 137 4.31 4.70 9.87
N ALA A 138 3.90 3.44 9.94
CA ALA A 138 4.36 2.50 10.98
C ALA A 138 5.86 2.14 10.86
N GLN A 139 6.47 2.37 9.70
CA GLN A 139 7.90 2.17 9.43
C GLN A 139 8.69 3.49 9.42
N ASP A 140 8.15 4.55 10.01
CA ASP A 140 8.79 5.87 10.11
C ASP A 140 9.24 6.47 8.77
N ILE A 141 8.51 6.16 7.68
CA ILE A 141 8.75 6.77 6.37
C ILE A 141 8.36 8.25 6.42
N LYS A 142 9.23 9.10 5.89
CA LYS A 142 8.97 10.54 5.80
C LYS A 142 8.25 10.87 4.50
N CYS A 143 7.39 11.88 4.54
CA CYS A 143 6.77 12.41 3.32
C CYS A 143 7.85 12.79 2.27
N SER A 144 8.97 13.36 2.74
CA SER A 144 10.11 13.75 1.91
C SER A 144 10.90 12.59 1.30
N ASP A 145 10.72 11.35 1.76
CA ASP A 145 11.39 10.19 1.16
C ASP A 145 10.79 9.87 -0.24
N CYS A 146 9.52 10.25 -0.43
CA CYS A 146 8.81 10.07 -1.70
C CYS A 146 8.58 11.40 -2.43
N HIS A 147 8.24 12.47 -1.72
CA HIS A 147 7.89 13.78 -2.29
C HIS A 147 9.08 14.74 -2.30
N THR A 148 9.33 15.35 -3.47
CA THR A 148 10.38 16.36 -3.67
C THR A 148 9.73 17.72 -3.86
N ILE A 149 9.53 18.46 -2.78
CA ILE A 149 8.75 19.71 -2.78
C ILE A 149 9.44 20.83 -3.57
N HIS A 150 10.76 20.93 -3.50
CA HIS A 150 11.51 22.01 -4.18
C HIS A 150 11.64 21.81 -5.70
N ASN A 151 11.46 20.59 -6.20
CA ASN A 151 11.66 20.23 -7.61
C ASN A 151 10.41 19.54 -8.20
N GLU A 152 9.24 19.85 -7.69
CA GLU A 152 7.99 19.25 -8.18
C GLU A 152 7.76 19.63 -9.65
N VAL A 153 7.69 18.61 -10.50
CA VAL A 153 7.33 18.80 -11.92
C VAL A 153 5.82 18.87 -12.02
N GLN A 154 5.31 20.05 -12.40
CA GLN A 154 3.90 20.23 -12.73
C GLN A 154 3.66 19.90 -14.21
N GLY A 155 2.54 19.27 -14.52
CA GLY A 155 2.08 19.07 -15.89
C GLY A 155 0.98 18.02 -16.01
N GLU A 156 -0.03 18.33 -16.79
CA GLU A 156 -0.98 17.34 -17.31
C GLU A 156 -0.25 16.41 -18.29
N GLY A 157 -0.64 15.13 -18.31
CA GLY A 157 -0.06 14.15 -19.23
C GLY A 157 1.37 13.74 -18.89
N ARG A 158 1.60 13.24 -17.68
CA ARG A 158 2.92 12.78 -17.24
C ARG A 158 3.51 11.77 -18.22
N PRO A 159 4.64 12.11 -18.90
CA PRO A 159 5.24 11.25 -19.90
C PRO A 159 5.74 9.92 -19.30
N PRO A 160 5.96 8.87 -20.10
CA PRO A 160 6.46 7.58 -19.61
C PRO A 160 7.74 7.69 -18.77
N ALA A 161 8.64 8.62 -19.09
CA ALA A 161 9.86 8.87 -18.32
C ALA A 161 9.55 9.33 -16.87
N PHE A 162 8.55 10.18 -16.69
CA PHE A 162 8.12 10.61 -15.35
C PHE A 162 7.52 9.46 -14.57
N ARG A 163 6.66 8.63 -15.20
CA ARG A 163 6.05 7.46 -14.56
C ARG A 163 7.10 6.43 -14.16
N ARG A 164 8.12 6.19 -15.00
CA ARG A 164 9.26 5.33 -14.63
C ARG A 164 9.99 5.86 -13.40
N ALA A 165 10.33 7.13 -13.37
CA ALA A 165 11.01 7.74 -12.22
C ALA A 165 10.16 7.64 -10.93
N GLN A 166 8.83 7.73 -11.04
CA GLN A 166 7.91 7.50 -9.92
C GLN A 166 7.96 6.03 -9.45
N ASN A 167 7.95 5.07 -10.36
CA ASN A 167 8.07 3.65 -10.04
C ASN A 167 9.42 3.33 -9.39
N GLU A 168 10.52 3.87 -9.92
CA GLU A 168 11.87 3.70 -9.36
C GLU A 168 11.96 4.17 -7.90
N LYS A 169 11.21 5.22 -7.54
CA LYS A 169 11.14 5.67 -6.15
C LYS A 169 10.58 4.58 -5.22
N CYS A 170 9.54 3.89 -5.63
CA CYS A 170 8.97 2.77 -4.87
C CYS A 170 9.93 1.57 -4.85
N LEU A 171 10.47 1.20 -6.01
CA LEU A 171 11.34 0.04 -6.20
C LEU A 171 12.70 0.19 -5.49
N SER A 172 13.12 1.42 -5.15
CA SER A 172 14.33 1.64 -4.35
C SER A 172 14.30 0.95 -2.98
N CYS A 173 13.10 0.73 -2.43
CA CYS A 173 12.88 0.00 -1.18
C CYS A 173 12.18 -1.36 -1.42
N HIS A 174 11.24 -1.44 -2.37
CA HIS A 174 10.48 -2.63 -2.69
C HIS A 174 11.21 -3.57 -3.67
N ARG A 175 12.37 -4.11 -3.24
CA ARG A 175 13.30 -4.91 -4.07
C ARG A 175 12.70 -6.20 -4.63
N LYS A 176 11.78 -6.84 -3.90
CA LYS A 176 11.08 -8.03 -4.41
C LYS A 176 10.23 -7.68 -5.62
N GLN A 177 9.50 -6.58 -5.55
CA GLN A 177 8.65 -6.11 -6.64
C GLN A 177 9.49 -5.60 -7.82
N GLU A 178 10.67 -5.02 -7.55
CA GLU A 178 11.64 -4.68 -8.58
C GLU A 178 12.04 -5.91 -9.39
N ALA A 179 12.50 -6.97 -8.71
CA ALA A 179 12.88 -8.22 -9.37
C ALA A 179 11.73 -8.88 -10.13
N GLN A 180 10.49 -8.77 -9.61
CA GLN A 180 9.31 -9.30 -10.31
C GLN A 180 8.99 -8.49 -11.57
N ALA A 181 9.10 -7.15 -11.52
CA ALA A 181 8.86 -6.29 -12.67
C ALA A 181 9.88 -6.46 -13.81
N ASP A 182 10.99 -7.13 -13.57
CA ASP A 182 12.00 -7.49 -14.57
C ASP A 182 11.76 -8.87 -15.22
N LEU A 183 10.75 -9.63 -14.75
CA LEU A 183 10.41 -10.93 -15.33
C LEU A 183 9.79 -10.76 -16.73
N PRO A 184 9.85 -11.80 -17.60
CA PRO A 184 9.38 -11.74 -18.99
C PRO A 184 7.93 -11.30 -19.15
N TYR A 185 7.08 -11.66 -18.21
CA TYR A 185 5.65 -11.30 -18.20
C TYR A 185 5.37 -10.45 -16.97
N HIS A 186 5.06 -9.17 -17.17
CA HIS A 186 4.75 -8.20 -16.12
C HIS A 186 3.76 -7.15 -16.63
N HIS A 187 3.08 -6.46 -15.73
CA HIS A 187 2.39 -5.23 -16.11
C HIS A 187 3.40 -4.18 -16.54
N PRO A 188 3.06 -3.28 -17.50
CA PRO A 188 4.04 -2.40 -18.15
C PRO A 188 4.49 -1.24 -17.25
N ILE A 189 5.01 -1.58 -16.07
CA ILE A 189 5.54 -0.68 -15.05
C ILE A 189 6.91 -0.14 -15.49
N ARG A 190 7.77 -1.03 -16.01
CA ARG A 190 9.10 -0.66 -16.52
C ARG A 190 9.05 0.26 -17.73
N GLU A 191 8.04 0.09 -18.57
CA GLU A 191 7.79 0.91 -19.74
C GLU A 191 7.18 2.29 -19.39
N GLY A 192 6.77 2.48 -18.13
CA GLY A 192 6.12 3.71 -17.68
C GLY A 192 4.70 3.89 -18.24
N LYS A 193 4.05 2.81 -18.65
CA LYS A 193 2.63 2.82 -19.05
C LYS A 193 1.72 2.67 -17.85
N MET A 194 2.20 1.99 -16.81
CA MET A 194 1.55 1.86 -15.51
C MET A 194 2.48 2.31 -14.39
N THR A 195 1.89 2.69 -13.26
CA THR A 195 2.59 3.07 -12.05
C THR A 195 2.12 2.22 -10.86
N CYS A 196 2.94 2.15 -9.83
CA CYS A 196 2.56 1.45 -8.60
C CYS A 196 1.27 2.03 -7.99
N VAL A 197 1.05 3.34 -8.14
CA VAL A 197 -0.11 4.04 -7.58
C VAL A 197 -1.40 3.85 -8.39
N ASP A 198 -1.34 3.22 -9.56
CA ASP A 198 -2.56 2.82 -10.28
C ASP A 198 -3.29 1.69 -9.53
N CYS A 199 -2.55 0.92 -8.72
CA CYS A 199 -3.08 -0.18 -7.92
C CYS A 199 -3.03 0.06 -6.40
N HIS A 200 -2.04 0.82 -5.92
CA HIS A 200 -1.76 1.01 -4.50
C HIS A 200 -1.84 2.49 -4.10
N ASP A 201 -2.43 2.76 -2.93
CA ASP A 201 -2.31 4.06 -2.27
C ASP A 201 -1.19 4.01 -1.22
N PRO A 202 -0.03 4.66 -1.45
CA PRO A 202 1.08 4.66 -0.50
C PRO A 202 0.76 5.37 0.82
N HIS A 203 -0.30 6.19 0.86
CA HIS A 203 -0.78 6.84 2.08
C HIS A 203 -1.71 5.94 2.92
N GLY A 204 -2.05 4.74 2.43
CA GLY A 204 -2.88 3.78 3.11
C GLY A 204 -4.22 3.56 2.40
N GLY A 205 -4.38 2.39 1.79
CA GLY A 205 -5.62 1.98 1.13
C GLY A 205 -6.63 1.38 2.10
N SER A 206 -7.85 1.21 1.63
CA SER A 206 -8.96 0.62 2.39
C SER A 206 -8.87 -0.90 2.54
N ALA A 207 -8.13 -1.56 1.65
CA ALA A 207 -7.92 -3.00 1.64
C ALA A 207 -6.47 -3.37 2.00
N GLY A 208 -6.23 -4.66 2.26
CA GLY A 208 -4.88 -5.18 2.48
C GLY A 208 -3.91 -4.79 1.37
N ASN A 209 -2.62 -4.62 1.72
CA ASN A 209 -1.58 -4.12 0.82
C ASN A 209 -1.86 -2.72 0.23
N HIS A 210 -2.70 -1.91 0.89
CA HIS A 210 -3.04 -0.54 0.47
C HIS A 210 -3.60 -0.46 -0.96
N LEU A 211 -4.51 -1.36 -1.32
CA LEU A 211 -5.14 -1.34 -2.64
C LEU A 211 -6.09 -0.16 -2.79
N ASN A 212 -6.21 0.35 -4.03
CA ASN A 212 -7.14 1.41 -4.43
C ASN A 212 -8.60 0.91 -4.58
N ALA A 213 -8.88 -0.32 -4.23
CA ALA A 213 -10.20 -0.93 -4.25
C ALA A 213 -10.47 -1.70 -2.95
N SER A 214 -11.69 -2.13 -2.72
CA SER A 214 -12.06 -2.87 -1.50
C SER A 214 -11.46 -4.27 -1.42
N ASN A 215 -11.10 -4.84 -2.58
CA ASN A 215 -10.44 -6.14 -2.71
C ASN A 215 -9.67 -6.26 -4.02
N GLY A 216 -8.88 -7.35 -4.17
CA GLY A 216 -8.05 -7.59 -5.35
C GLY A 216 -8.86 -7.76 -6.63
N ASN A 217 -9.95 -8.50 -6.59
CA ASN A 217 -10.78 -8.75 -7.79
C ASN A 217 -11.40 -7.46 -8.32
N GLU A 218 -11.98 -6.63 -7.45
CA GLU A 218 -12.51 -5.31 -7.84
C GLU A 218 -11.44 -4.44 -8.49
N LEU A 219 -10.23 -4.44 -7.93
CA LEU A 219 -9.12 -3.70 -8.52
C LEU A 219 -8.77 -4.22 -9.92
N CYS A 220 -8.60 -5.53 -10.09
CA CYS A 220 -8.25 -6.13 -11.39
C CYS A 220 -9.31 -5.84 -12.44
N LEU A 221 -10.58 -6.02 -12.08
CA LEU A 221 -11.73 -5.85 -12.97
C LEU A 221 -11.99 -4.39 -13.35
N SER A 222 -11.42 -3.42 -12.66
CA SER A 222 -11.50 -2.01 -13.08
C SER A 222 -10.84 -1.74 -14.43
N CYS A 223 -9.89 -2.60 -14.84
CA CYS A 223 -9.22 -2.54 -16.14
C CYS A 223 -9.52 -3.78 -17.00
N HIS A 224 -9.69 -4.95 -16.39
CA HIS A 224 -9.98 -6.22 -17.03
C HIS A 224 -11.48 -6.56 -17.00
N ALA A 225 -12.28 -5.62 -17.46
CA ALA A 225 -13.76 -5.70 -17.42
C ALA A 225 -14.31 -6.89 -18.20
N GLU A 226 -13.56 -7.42 -19.19
CA GLU A 226 -13.93 -8.60 -19.99
C GLU A 226 -14.05 -9.89 -19.17
N PHE A 227 -13.45 -9.91 -17.97
CA PHE A 227 -13.52 -11.05 -17.04
C PHE A 227 -14.54 -10.84 -15.92
N GLN A 228 -15.28 -9.73 -15.95
CA GLN A 228 -16.29 -9.42 -14.95
C GLN A 228 -17.57 -10.22 -15.20
N GLY A 229 -17.84 -11.16 -14.28
CA GLY A 229 -19.13 -11.86 -14.26
C GLY A 229 -20.31 -10.95 -13.83
N PRO A 230 -21.45 -11.56 -13.51
CA PRO A 230 -21.62 -13.00 -13.38
C PRO A 230 -21.77 -13.72 -14.73
N PHE A 231 -21.11 -14.85 -14.87
CA PHE A 231 -21.33 -15.77 -15.99
C PHE A 231 -22.29 -16.89 -15.58
N SER A 232 -23.02 -17.47 -16.56
CA SER A 232 -23.91 -18.62 -16.32
C SER A 232 -23.13 -19.82 -15.78
N PHE A 233 -21.91 -20.00 -16.24
CA PHE A 233 -20.96 -21.01 -15.78
C PHE A 233 -19.73 -20.32 -15.23
N GLN A 234 -19.58 -20.33 -13.93
CA GLN A 234 -18.47 -19.69 -13.23
C GLN A 234 -17.41 -20.71 -12.86
N HIS A 235 -16.15 -20.29 -12.89
CA HIS A 235 -15.06 -21.05 -12.29
C HIS A 235 -14.81 -20.50 -10.88
N PRO A 236 -15.14 -21.23 -9.79
CA PRO A 236 -15.12 -20.71 -8.44
C PRO A 236 -13.82 -20.01 -8.02
N PRO A 237 -12.60 -20.53 -8.32
CA PRO A 237 -11.36 -19.85 -7.97
C PRO A 237 -11.25 -18.43 -8.54
N VAL A 238 -11.83 -18.18 -9.72
CA VAL A 238 -11.81 -16.86 -10.38
C VAL A 238 -12.68 -15.85 -9.63
N THR A 239 -13.85 -16.30 -9.17
CA THR A 239 -14.75 -15.44 -8.38
C THR A 239 -14.23 -15.14 -6.98
N GLU A 240 -13.37 -16.02 -6.45
CA GLU A 240 -12.79 -15.86 -5.12
C GLU A 240 -11.59 -14.91 -5.12
N ASP A 241 -10.57 -15.18 -5.94
CA ASP A 241 -9.35 -14.36 -5.97
C ASP A 241 -8.53 -14.60 -7.25
N CYS A 242 -8.32 -13.56 -8.04
CA CYS A 242 -7.46 -13.56 -9.23
C CYS A 242 -6.02 -14.01 -8.90
N LEU A 243 -5.53 -13.70 -7.70
CA LEU A 243 -4.16 -14.02 -7.27
C LEU A 243 -3.92 -15.50 -6.98
N LYS A 244 -4.96 -16.34 -6.97
CA LYS A 244 -4.79 -17.81 -6.94
C LYS A 244 -4.03 -18.32 -8.15
N CYS A 245 -4.20 -17.65 -9.28
CA CYS A 245 -3.59 -18.04 -10.54
C CYS A 245 -2.56 -17.02 -11.06
N HIS A 246 -2.71 -15.74 -10.75
CA HIS A 246 -1.90 -14.66 -11.31
C HIS A 246 -0.97 -14.00 -10.28
N SER A 247 0.23 -13.60 -10.75
CA SER A 247 1.22 -12.80 -10.02
C SER A 247 1.30 -11.42 -10.67
N PRO A 248 0.63 -10.38 -10.13
CA PRO A 248 0.43 -9.11 -10.82
C PRO A 248 1.70 -8.29 -11.04
N HIS A 249 2.73 -8.49 -10.22
CA HIS A 249 3.99 -7.74 -10.35
C HIS A 249 4.92 -8.34 -11.42
N GLY A 250 4.77 -9.62 -11.74
CA GLY A 250 5.54 -10.30 -12.75
C GLY A 250 5.65 -11.80 -12.53
N SER A 251 5.89 -12.54 -13.62
CA SER A 251 6.01 -13.99 -13.65
C SER A 251 6.95 -14.43 -14.78
N PRO A 252 7.63 -15.57 -14.64
CA PRO A 252 8.30 -16.22 -15.76
C PRO A 252 7.31 -16.89 -16.71
N ASN A 253 6.04 -17.05 -16.30
CA ASN A 253 5.01 -17.76 -17.06
C ASN A 253 4.10 -16.77 -17.79
N GLN A 254 3.65 -17.16 -19.01
CA GLN A 254 2.69 -16.37 -19.78
C GLN A 254 1.46 -15.99 -18.97
N ASN A 255 0.85 -14.86 -19.32
CA ASN A 255 -0.36 -14.32 -18.68
C ASN A 255 -0.19 -14.13 -17.16
N LEU A 256 1.03 -13.85 -16.71
CA LEU A 256 1.35 -13.64 -15.29
C LEU A 256 0.97 -14.83 -14.38
N LEU A 257 0.95 -16.06 -14.91
CA LEU A 257 0.58 -17.22 -14.12
C LEU A 257 1.64 -17.52 -13.04
N THR A 258 1.18 -17.90 -11.85
CA THR A 258 2.06 -18.27 -10.72
C THR A 258 2.85 -19.55 -11.02
N LEU A 259 2.27 -20.46 -11.78
CA LEU A 259 2.90 -21.68 -12.31
C LEU A 259 2.56 -21.84 -13.79
N SER A 260 3.41 -22.56 -14.53
CA SER A 260 3.10 -22.95 -15.91
C SER A 260 1.96 -23.98 -15.96
N GLN A 261 1.24 -24.01 -17.08
CA GLN A 261 0.33 -25.11 -17.38
C GLN A 261 1.15 -26.35 -17.80
N PRO A 262 0.72 -27.57 -17.46
CA PRO A 262 -0.52 -27.92 -16.74
C PRO A 262 -0.39 -27.86 -15.21
N ALA A 263 0.81 -27.62 -14.65
CA ALA A 263 1.07 -27.69 -13.21
C ALA A 263 0.14 -26.81 -12.37
N LEU A 264 -0.22 -25.61 -12.85
CA LEU A 264 -1.16 -24.73 -12.18
C LEU A 264 -2.53 -25.38 -12.00
N CYS A 265 -3.05 -25.98 -13.08
CA CYS A 265 -4.39 -26.58 -13.08
C CYS A 265 -4.45 -27.85 -12.24
N LEU A 266 -3.39 -28.66 -12.27
CA LEU A 266 -3.27 -29.92 -11.54
C LEU A 266 -3.20 -29.77 -10.02
N GLN A 267 -3.02 -28.55 -9.49
CA GLN A 267 -3.13 -28.32 -8.04
C GLN A 267 -4.53 -28.63 -7.50
N CYS A 268 -5.57 -28.45 -8.34
CA CYS A 268 -6.95 -28.69 -7.96
C CYS A 268 -7.61 -29.80 -8.79
N HIS A 269 -7.21 -29.98 -10.05
CA HIS A 269 -7.78 -30.93 -10.99
C HIS A 269 -6.92 -32.18 -11.12
N SER A 270 -6.83 -33.01 -10.08
CA SER A 270 -5.96 -34.19 -10.05
C SER A 270 -6.46 -35.36 -10.88
N ALA A 271 -7.75 -35.42 -11.21
CA ALA A 271 -8.41 -36.54 -11.92
C ALA A 271 -9.03 -36.10 -13.23
N HIS A 272 -8.20 -35.58 -14.15
CA HIS A 272 -8.66 -35.17 -15.46
C HIS A 272 -8.66 -36.34 -16.44
N HIS A 273 -9.69 -36.44 -17.30
CA HIS A 273 -9.82 -37.40 -18.38
C HIS A 273 -9.81 -38.88 -17.97
N ASN A 274 -10.39 -39.27 -16.83
CA ASN A 274 -10.59 -40.68 -16.44
C ASN A 274 -9.32 -41.57 -16.59
N GLY A 275 -8.14 -41.04 -16.26
CA GLY A 275 -6.87 -41.76 -16.34
C GLY A 275 -6.21 -41.75 -17.70
N ALA A 276 -6.73 -41.05 -18.70
CA ALA A 276 -6.00 -40.81 -19.95
C ALA A 276 -4.73 -40.00 -19.66
N SER A 277 -3.58 -40.52 -20.07
CA SER A 277 -2.32 -39.83 -19.99
C SER A 277 -2.36 -38.59 -20.88
N LEU A 278 -2.58 -37.40 -20.27
CA LEU A 278 -2.35 -36.15 -20.99
C LEU A 278 -0.84 -36.03 -21.23
N PRO A 279 -0.40 -35.66 -22.43
CA PRO A 279 0.98 -35.23 -22.60
C PRO A 279 1.26 -34.11 -21.61
N LEU A 280 2.25 -34.27 -20.76
CA LEU A 280 2.67 -33.25 -19.74
C LEU A 280 3.05 -31.89 -20.35
N MET A 281 3.01 -31.80 -21.69
CA MET A 281 3.38 -30.61 -22.46
C MET A 281 2.16 -29.81 -22.94
N ASP A 282 0.93 -30.30 -22.78
CA ASP A 282 -0.26 -29.63 -23.31
C ASP A 282 -0.78 -28.57 -22.33
N ARG A 283 -1.14 -27.42 -22.89
CA ARG A 283 -1.85 -26.38 -22.13
C ARG A 283 -3.32 -26.75 -22.01
N CYS A 284 -3.83 -26.84 -20.80
CA CYS A 284 -5.24 -27.11 -20.53
C CYS A 284 -6.17 -26.14 -21.28
N THR A 285 -5.72 -24.88 -21.41
CA THR A 285 -6.45 -23.80 -22.09
C THR A 285 -6.53 -23.96 -23.62
N ASN A 286 -5.85 -24.95 -24.23
CA ASN A 286 -6.07 -25.27 -25.63
C ASN A 286 -7.47 -25.85 -25.86
N CYS A 287 -8.03 -26.56 -24.88
CA CYS A 287 -9.39 -27.11 -24.91
C CYS A 287 -10.34 -26.35 -23.96
N HIS A 288 -9.85 -25.91 -22.77
CA HIS A 288 -10.61 -25.19 -21.76
C HIS A 288 -10.29 -23.69 -21.83
N ASN A 289 -10.75 -23.00 -22.85
CA ASN A 289 -10.35 -21.63 -23.16
C ASN A 289 -11.15 -20.55 -22.39
N ALA A 290 -12.26 -20.93 -21.75
CA ALA A 290 -13.13 -19.98 -21.01
C ALA A 290 -13.02 -20.17 -19.49
N ILE A 291 -11.80 -20.35 -18.98
CA ILE A 291 -11.55 -20.62 -17.55
C ILE A 291 -11.99 -19.49 -16.61
N HIS A 292 -12.16 -18.27 -17.11
CA HIS A 292 -12.65 -17.14 -16.31
C HIS A 292 -14.18 -17.13 -16.15
N GLY A 293 -14.89 -17.89 -16.99
CA GLY A 293 -16.35 -18.00 -17.01
C GLY A 293 -16.90 -18.07 -18.42
N SER A 294 -18.11 -18.59 -18.58
CA SER A 294 -18.78 -18.71 -19.85
C SER A 294 -20.29 -18.65 -19.71
N ASP A 295 -20.96 -18.07 -20.71
CA ASP A 295 -22.41 -18.10 -20.85
C ASP A 295 -22.85 -19.16 -21.86
N ILE A 296 -21.89 -19.89 -22.44
CA ILE A 296 -22.15 -20.92 -23.49
C ILE A 296 -22.27 -22.30 -22.84
N PRO A 297 -23.44 -22.94 -22.85
CA PRO A 297 -23.64 -24.27 -22.30
C PRO A 297 -22.91 -25.34 -23.13
N SER A 298 -22.46 -26.41 -22.48
CA SER A 298 -22.03 -27.63 -23.13
C SER A 298 -23.22 -28.53 -23.48
N ALA A 299 -22.99 -29.53 -24.33
CA ALA A 299 -24.01 -30.52 -24.65
C ALA A 299 -24.46 -31.37 -23.45
N THR A 300 -23.71 -31.37 -22.36
CA THR A 300 -23.98 -32.11 -21.11
C THR A 300 -24.59 -31.24 -20.00
N GLY A 301 -24.93 -29.99 -20.30
CA GLY A 301 -25.59 -29.07 -19.34
C GLY A 301 -24.67 -28.19 -18.53
N GLY A 302 -23.33 -28.39 -18.60
CA GLY A 302 -22.32 -27.47 -18.05
C GLY A 302 -21.78 -26.53 -19.13
N SER A 303 -20.69 -25.81 -18.83
CA SER A 303 -20.00 -25.00 -19.84
C SER A 303 -19.13 -25.85 -20.72
N LYS A 304 -19.27 -25.68 -22.04
CA LYS A 304 -18.44 -26.38 -23.06
C LYS A 304 -16.92 -26.14 -22.83
N PHE A 305 -16.55 -25.06 -22.17
CA PHE A 305 -15.16 -24.62 -22.07
C PHE A 305 -14.61 -24.68 -20.64
N ILE A 306 -15.47 -24.89 -19.63
CA ILE A 306 -15.10 -25.02 -18.23
C ILE A 306 -15.28 -26.46 -17.74
N ASP A 307 -16.34 -27.14 -18.17
CA ASP A 307 -16.65 -28.49 -17.74
C ASP A 307 -15.87 -29.56 -18.50
N LYS A 308 -15.90 -30.77 -17.93
CA LYS A 308 -15.22 -31.99 -18.35
C LYS A 308 -15.47 -32.39 -19.78
#